data_c239f2bad40469654e2ec796ece2911f
#
_entry.id   c239f2bad40469654e2ec796ece2911f
#
_cell.length_a   1.000
_cell.length_b   1.000
_cell.length_c   1.000
_cell.angle_alpha   90.00
_cell.angle_beta   90.00
_cell.angle_gamma   90.00
#
_symmetry.space_group_name_H-M   'P 1'
#
loop_
_entity.id
_entity.type
_entity.pdbx_description
1 polymer ?
#
loop_
_entity_poly.entity_id
_entity_poly.type
_entity_poly.pdbx_seq_one_letter_code
_entity_poly.pdbx_strand_id
1 'polypeptide(L)'
;MRVLPPTLASKLDSGVTTMAQAWRQTRADGMVVAVTQHDRDLTFDGTIFLSAHSFVGTDHEQAVNLAPDRTALSGALTIGAISEADLASGRWDQAKVEAFWVDWSNPADYIPVWSGVVAGASWRGAAFELDIVGPETVLNREIGRVYARTCDAVLGDLRCKVDLAASGRTSQAIIASVVSDRRLTIAAPTGKNARDFTGGVLTIVSGPASSWRCDITCIEASAAVWHINVSRPFPLAPTSGDAIAISVGCDKAFATCAARFANGLNFRGQPTLPGDDVAFGGPAMTGNDGGKR
;
A
#
# COMPACT_ATOMS: atom_id res chain seq x y z
N MET A 1 4.69 7.50 31.12
CA MET A 1 4.55 6.45 32.14
C MET A 1 3.22 5.74 31.86
N ARG A 2 3.20 4.45 31.59
CA ARG A 2 1.95 3.71 31.35
C ARG A 2 1.27 3.44 32.67
N VAL A 3 -0.03 3.70 32.74
CA VAL A 3 -0.82 3.38 33.94
C VAL A 3 -1.24 1.91 33.85
N LEU A 4 -0.75 1.10 34.76
CA LEU A 4 -1.12 -0.31 34.87
C LEU A 4 -2.45 -0.44 35.65
N PRO A 5 -3.36 -1.35 35.24
CA PRO A 5 -4.47 -1.73 36.11
C PRO A 5 -3.96 -2.19 37.49
N PRO A 6 -4.61 -1.78 38.59
CA PRO A 6 -4.13 -2.10 39.94
C PRO A 6 -3.97 -3.60 40.21
N THR A 7 -4.87 -4.41 39.65
CA THR A 7 -4.85 -5.88 39.71
C THR A 7 -3.62 -6.46 39.02
N LEU A 8 -3.27 -5.92 37.87
CA LEU A 8 -2.12 -6.34 37.10
C LEU A 8 -0.80 -5.92 37.79
N ALA A 9 -0.76 -4.70 38.33
CA ALA A 9 0.41 -4.22 39.08
C ALA A 9 0.69 -5.11 40.30
N SER A 10 -0.32 -5.46 41.08
CA SER A 10 -0.16 -6.34 42.25
C SER A 10 0.32 -7.76 41.87
N LYS A 11 -0.12 -8.29 40.74
CA LYS A 11 0.36 -9.60 40.25
C LYS A 11 1.81 -9.52 39.79
N LEU A 12 2.21 -8.47 39.11
CA LEU A 12 3.60 -8.26 38.72
C LEU A 12 4.51 -8.16 39.94
N ASP A 13 4.07 -7.42 40.96
CA ASP A 13 4.83 -7.26 42.21
C ASP A 13 4.95 -8.58 43.00
N SER A 14 4.02 -9.50 42.86
CA SER A 14 4.05 -10.81 43.52
C SER A 14 5.10 -11.77 42.94
N GLY A 15 5.65 -11.47 41.77
CA GLY A 15 6.62 -12.31 41.05
C GLY A 15 6.03 -13.58 40.41
N VAL A 16 4.75 -13.88 40.64
CA VAL A 16 4.02 -14.96 39.97
C VAL A 16 3.10 -14.37 38.93
N THR A 17 3.48 -14.49 37.64
CA THR A 17 2.74 -13.88 36.56
C THR A 17 1.95 -14.88 35.74
N THR A 18 0.69 -14.56 35.46
CA THR A 18 -0.20 -15.29 34.56
C THR A 18 -0.37 -14.56 33.27
N MET A 19 0.75 -14.05 32.69
CA MET A 19 0.76 -13.18 31.51
C MET A 19 0.97 -13.97 30.23
N ALA A 20 0.22 -13.61 29.22
CA ALA A 20 0.39 -14.10 27.86
C ALA A 20 0.50 -12.93 26.89
N GLN A 21 1.24 -13.14 25.80
CA GLN A 21 1.26 -12.19 24.68
C GLN A 21 0.11 -12.47 23.72
N ALA A 22 -0.46 -11.41 23.18
CA ALA A 22 -1.50 -11.48 22.17
C ALA A 22 -1.26 -10.40 21.11
N TRP A 23 -1.63 -10.70 19.87
CA TRP A 23 -1.42 -9.85 18.71
C TRP A 23 -2.71 -9.71 17.91
N ARG A 24 -3.07 -8.50 17.56
CA ARG A 24 -4.21 -8.21 16.69
C ARG A 24 -3.70 -7.51 15.44
N GLN A 25 -4.00 -8.07 14.28
CA GLN A 25 -3.67 -7.50 12.99
C GLN A 25 -4.97 -7.10 12.30
N THR A 26 -5.04 -5.87 11.84
CA THR A 26 -6.22 -5.33 11.16
C THR A 26 -5.82 -4.85 9.77
N ARG A 27 -6.35 -5.48 8.74
CA ARG A 27 -6.15 -5.09 7.34
C ARG A 27 -6.95 -3.84 6.98
N ALA A 28 -6.56 -3.19 5.88
CA ALA A 28 -7.26 -2.01 5.36
C ALA A 28 -8.72 -2.29 4.95
N ASP A 29 -9.07 -3.52 4.61
CA ASP A 29 -10.43 -3.96 4.27
C ASP A 29 -11.28 -4.31 5.51
N GLY A 30 -10.71 -4.15 6.72
CA GLY A 30 -11.40 -4.42 7.99
C GLY A 30 -11.31 -5.87 8.47
N MET A 31 -10.64 -6.76 7.73
CA MET A 31 -10.38 -8.11 8.22
C MET A 31 -9.46 -8.08 9.43
N VAL A 32 -9.84 -8.78 10.51
CA VAL A 32 -9.08 -8.87 11.75
C VAL A 32 -8.57 -10.29 11.93
N VAL A 33 -7.29 -10.42 12.20
CA VAL A 33 -6.65 -11.66 12.67
C VAL A 33 -6.09 -11.40 14.05
N ALA A 34 -6.55 -12.16 15.04
CA ALA A 34 -6.11 -12.01 16.42
C ALA A 34 -5.65 -13.36 16.96
N VAL A 35 -4.44 -13.38 17.52
CA VAL A 35 -3.77 -14.61 17.99
C VAL A 35 -3.14 -14.38 19.36
N THR A 36 -3.05 -15.45 20.15
CA THR A 36 -2.36 -15.45 21.44
C THR A 36 -1.38 -16.60 21.53
N GLN A 37 -0.31 -16.40 22.28
CA GLN A 37 0.66 -17.46 22.60
C GLN A 37 0.16 -18.41 23.71
N HIS A 38 -0.98 -18.09 24.34
CA HIS A 38 -1.59 -18.97 25.34
C HIS A 38 -2.15 -20.24 24.68
N ASP A 39 -2.25 -21.32 25.43
CA ASP A 39 -2.74 -22.62 24.97
C ASP A 39 -4.27 -22.67 24.74
N ARG A 40 -5.00 -21.63 25.16
CA ARG A 40 -6.44 -21.47 24.97
C ARG A 40 -6.77 -20.13 24.35
N ASP A 41 -7.89 -20.11 23.66
CA ASP A 41 -8.45 -18.86 23.15
C ASP A 41 -8.77 -17.89 24.28
N LEU A 42 -8.42 -16.62 24.08
CA LEU A 42 -8.69 -15.55 25.04
C LEU A 42 -9.64 -14.53 24.42
N THR A 43 -10.59 -14.04 25.21
CA THR A 43 -11.52 -13.00 24.73
C THR A 43 -11.34 -11.75 25.57
N PHE A 44 -10.92 -10.68 24.95
CA PHE A 44 -10.81 -9.35 25.56
C PHE A 44 -10.88 -8.26 24.47
N ASP A 45 -11.14 -7.02 24.87
CA ASP A 45 -11.27 -5.87 23.97
C ASP A 45 -12.22 -6.15 22.77
N GLY A 46 -13.31 -6.88 23.02
CA GLY A 46 -14.31 -7.23 22.01
C GLY A 46 -13.81 -8.17 20.89
N THR A 47 -12.64 -8.77 21.06
CA THR A 47 -12.00 -9.65 20.07
C THR A 47 -11.68 -11.02 20.67
N ILE A 48 -11.85 -12.08 19.88
CA ILE A 48 -11.42 -13.42 20.23
C ILE A 48 -10.02 -13.63 19.67
N PHE A 49 -9.06 -13.86 20.55
CA PHE A 49 -7.67 -14.17 20.21
C PHE A 49 -7.52 -15.70 20.19
N LEU A 50 -7.28 -16.23 19.01
CA LEU A 50 -7.13 -17.67 18.80
C LEU A 50 -5.78 -18.15 19.34
N SER A 51 -5.79 -19.31 19.97
CA SER A 51 -4.58 -20.02 20.40
C SER A 51 -3.73 -20.41 19.20
N ALA A 52 -2.53 -19.87 19.08
CA ALA A 52 -1.66 -20.08 17.94
C ALA A 52 -0.19 -20.11 18.37
N HIS A 53 0.26 -21.30 18.78
CA HIS A 53 1.65 -21.53 19.22
C HIS A 53 2.71 -21.30 18.14
N SER A 54 2.32 -21.26 16.88
CA SER A 54 3.23 -20.97 15.76
C SER A 54 3.45 -19.47 15.51
N PHE A 55 2.70 -18.60 16.20
CA PHE A 55 2.93 -17.17 16.15
C PHE A 55 3.96 -16.77 17.21
N VAL A 56 5.11 -16.32 16.76
CA VAL A 56 6.19 -15.84 17.61
C VAL A 56 6.49 -14.40 17.23
N GLY A 57 6.27 -13.48 18.17
CA GLY A 57 6.81 -12.12 18.05
C GLY A 57 8.28 -12.14 18.43
N THR A 58 9.13 -11.50 17.65
CA THR A 58 10.51 -11.23 18.07
C THR A 58 10.52 -10.17 19.17
N ASP A 59 11.63 -10.05 19.86
CA ASP A 59 11.84 -8.99 20.84
C ASP A 59 11.62 -7.63 20.19
N HIS A 60 10.96 -6.75 20.91
CA HIS A 60 10.70 -5.40 20.46
C HIS A 60 11.94 -4.53 20.72
N GLU A 61 12.63 -4.13 19.66
CA GLU A 61 13.76 -3.21 19.75
C GLU A 61 13.25 -1.77 19.79
N GLN A 62 13.42 -1.11 20.93
CA GLN A 62 13.16 0.33 21.08
C GLN A 62 14.48 1.11 21.00
N ALA A 63 14.57 2.02 20.04
CA ALA A 63 15.68 2.94 19.94
C ALA A 63 15.36 4.26 20.69
N VAL A 64 16.29 4.76 21.46
CA VAL A 64 16.15 6.05 22.18
C VAL A 64 16.23 7.27 21.24
N ASN A 65 16.56 7.05 19.98
CA ASN A 65 16.64 8.06 18.94
C ASN A 65 15.40 7.98 18.01
N LEU A 66 15.32 8.85 17.02
CA LEU A 66 14.23 8.86 16.01
C LEU A 66 14.32 7.69 15.00
N ALA A 67 15.13 6.66 15.26
CA ALA A 67 15.11 5.44 14.45
C ALA A 67 13.78 4.71 14.68
N PRO A 68 13.13 4.21 13.62
CA PRO A 68 11.86 3.49 13.75
C PRO A 68 12.06 2.23 14.59
N ASP A 69 11.18 2.04 15.56
CA ASP A 69 11.08 0.77 16.28
C ASP A 69 10.72 -0.33 15.30
N ARG A 70 11.38 -1.46 15.42
CA ARG A 70 11.15 -2.62 14.54
C ARG A 70 10.87 -3.84 15.37
N THR A 71 9.94 -4.66 14.89
CA THR A 71 9.71 -6.01 15.40
C THR A 71 9.28 -6.88 14.21
N ALA A 72 9.49 -8.17 14.31
CA ALA A 72 9.00 -9.11 13.34
C ALA A 72 7.99 -10.05 14.00
N LEU A 73 6.97 -10.41 13.25
CA LEU A 73 5.97 -11.41 13.63
C LEU A 73 6.06 -12.56 12.66
N SER A 74 6.48 -13.71 13.14
CA SER A 74 6.56 -14.95 12.35
C SER A 74 5.43 -15.91 12.72
N GLY A 75 5.01 -16.72 11.75
CA GLY A 75 3.95 -17.68 11.95
C GLY A 75 3.85 -18.71 10.83
N ALA A 76 2.93 -19.64 10.99
CA ALA A 76 2.63 -20.64 9.96
C ALA A 76 1.38 -20.26 9.16
N LEU A 77 1.46 -20.40 7.83
CA LEU A 77 0.35 -20.15 6.90
C LEU A 77 -0.84 -21.10 7.09
N THR A 78 -0.68 -22.16 7.88
CA THR A 78 -1.70 -23.18 8.14
C THR A 78 -2.81 -22.74 9.08
N ILE A 79 -2.65 -21.60 9.76
CA ILE A 79 -3.68 -21.05 10.66
C ILE A 79 -4.63 -20.18 9.84
N GLY A 80 -5.37 -20.75 8.93
CA GLY A 80 -6.57 -20.31 8.23
C GLY A 80 -6.84 -18.82 7.92
N ALA A 81 -6.10 -17.91 8.56
CA ALA A 81 -6.34 -16.47 8.56
C ALA A 81 -5.37 -15.68 7.66
N ILE A 82 -4.15 -16.18 7.45
CA ILE A 82 -3.15 -15.55 6.57
C ILE A 82 -2.78 -16.56 5.48
N SER A 83 -3.13 -16.25 4.24
CA SER A 83 -2.82 -17.09 3.09
C SER A 83 -1.63 -16.51 2.31
N GLU A 84 -0.88 -17.40 1.63
CA GLU A 84 0.18 -16.99 0.69
C GLU A 84 -0.38 -16.03 -0.38
N ALA A 85 -1.59 -16.28 -0.84
CA ALA A 85 -2.27 -15.45 -1.81
C ALA A 85 -2.50 -14.01 -1.31
N ASP A 86 -2.89 -13.85 -0.04
CA ASP A 86 -3.08 -12.54 0.56
C ASP A 86 -1.77 -11.80 0.79
N LEU A 87 -0.69 -12.52 1.17
CA LEU A 87 0.65 -11.94 1.29
C LEU A 87 1.17 -11.49 -0.07
N ALA A 88 1.09 -12.36 -1.08
CA ALA A 88 1.54 -12.07 -2.43
C ALA A 88 0.79 -10.90 -3.08
N SER A 89 -0.50 -10.77 -2.80
CA SER A 89 -1.33 -9.68 -3.31
C SER A 89 -1.13 -8.35 -2.59
N GLY A 90 -0.30 -8.31 -1.53
CA GLY A 90 -0.05 -7.09 -0.74
C GLY A 90 -1.24 -6.65 0.11
N ARG A 91 -2.21 -7.54 0.38
CA ARG A 91 -3.37 -7.21 1.21
C ARG A 91 -3.01 -6.92 2.66
N TRP A 92 -1.85 -7.39 3.09
CA TRP A 92 -1.30 -7.14 4.43
C TRP A 92 -0.42 -5.89 4.49
N ASP A 93 -0.11 -5.25 3.35
CA ASP A 93 0.67 -4.02 3.33
C ASP A 93 -0.05 -2.92 4.11
N GLN A 94 0.67 -2.26 5.01
CA GLN A 94 0.16 -1.23 5.91
C GLN A 94 -0.96 -1.72 6.86
N ALA A 95 -1.14 -3.03 7.05
CA ALA A 95 -2.04 -3.56 8.07
C ALA A 95 -1.60 -3.09 9.46
N LYS A 96 -2.55 -2.65 10.28
CA LYS A 96 -2.28 -2.23 11.66
C LYS A 96 -2.02 -3.47 12.52
N VAL A 97 -0.97 -3.43 13.31
CA VAL A 97 -0.62 -4.47 14.27
C VAL A 97 -0.62 -3.89 15.67
N GLU A 98 -1.24 -4.58 16.61
CA GLU A 98 -1.30 -4.21 18.02
C GLU A 98 -0.86 -5.40 18.86
N ALA A 99 0.08 -5.17 19.75
CA ALA A 99 0.58 -6.16 20.68
C ALA A 99 0.04 -5.89 22.10
N PHE A 100 -0.37 -6.93 22.77
CA PHE A 100 -0.96 -6.86 24.10
C PHE A 100 -0.25 -7.83 25.05
N TRP A 101 -0.21 -7.44 26.30
CA TRP A 101 -0.02 -8.35 27.41
C TRP A 101 -1.35 -8.53 28.12
N VAL A 102 -1.77 -9.74 28.32
CA VAL A 102 -3.06 -10.10 28.93
C VAL A 102 -2.83 -11.10 30.05
N ASP A 103 -3.55 -10.91 31.14
CA ASP A 103 -3.63 -11.91 32.19
C ASP A 103 -4.60 -13.03 31.75
N TRP A 104 -4.05 -14.18 31.36
CA TRP A 104 -4.89 -15.30 30.89
C TRP A 104 -5.85 -15.84 31.95
N SER A 105 -5.59 -15.60 33.26
CA SER A 105 -6.50 -15.99 34.35
C SER A 105 -7.69 -15.02 34.49
N ASN A 106 -7.53 -13.78 34.07
CA ASN A 106 -8.57 -12.75 33.99
C ASN A 106 -8.37 -11.85 32.77
N PRO A 107 -8.86 -12.23 31.58
CA PRO A 107 -8.60 -11.50 30.34
C PRO A 107 -9.13 -10.04 30.31
N ALA A 108 -9.92 -9.62 31.31
CA ALA A 108 -10.28 -8.21 31.46
C ALA A 108 -9.07 -7.33 31.84
N ASP A 109 -8.04 -7.93 32.44
CA ASP A 109 -6.78 -7.27 32.81
C ASP A 109 -5.77 -7.42 31.66
N TYR A 110 -5.76 -6.49 30.71
CA TYR A 110 -4.83 -6.44 29.60
C TYR A 110 -4.23 -5.04 29.45
N ILE A 111 -3.09 -4.95 28.80
CA ILE A 111 -2.42 -3.70 28.44
C ILE A 111 -1.94 -3.74 26.99
N PRO A 112 -2.16 -2.67 26.22
CA PRO A 112 -1.49 -2.53 24.94
C PRO A 112 0.00 -2.22 25.17
N VAL A 113 0.87 -3.05 24.61
CA VAL A 113 2.33 -2.90 24.76
C VAL A 113 2.90 -2.04 23.64
N TRP A 114 2.46 -2.31 22.44
CA TRP A 114 3.02 -1.68 21.25
C TRP A 114 2.02 -1.71 20.10
N SER A 115 2.18 -0.78 19.15
CA SER A 115 1.41 -0.79 17.90
C SER A 115 2.30 -0.32 16.75
N GLY A 116 2.07 -0.87 15.58
CA GLY A 116 2.79 -0.53 14.38
C GLY A 116 2.00 -0.89 13.13
N VAL A 117 2.68 -0.82 12.00
CA VAL A 117 2.12 -1.21 10.70
C VAL A 117 3.05 -2.19 9.99
N VAL A 118 2.47 -3.08 9.20
CA VAL A 118 3.24 -4.00 8.37
C VAL A 118 3.94 -3.21 7.26
N ALA A 119 5.28 -3.24 7.27
CA ALA A 119 6.13 -2.60 6.26
C ALA A 119 6.50 -3.56 5.13
N GLY A 120 6.56 -4.86 5.43
CA GLY A 120 6.88 -5.91 4.47
C GLY A 120 6.39 -7.26 4.93
N ALA A 121 6.29 -8.18 4.00
CA ALA A 121 5.96 -9.57 4.26
C ALA A 121 6.88 -10.47 3.43
N SER A 122 7.39 -11.51 4.05
CA SER A 122 8.13 -12.56 3.39
C SER A 122 7.54 -13.92 3.77
N TRP A 123 7.67 -14.89 2.88
CA TRP A 123 7.20 -16.25 3.17
C TRP A 123 8.07 -17.30 2.46
N ARG A 124 8.19 -18.44 3.08
CA ARG A 124 8.90 -19.59 2.52
C ARG A 124 8.18 -20.89 2.93
N GLY A 125 7.62 -21.59 1.96
CA GLY A 125 6.83 -22.79 2.21
C GLY A 125 5.61 -22.46 3.11
N ALA A 126 5.48 -23.11 4.23
CA ALA A 126 4.38 -22.89 5.18
C ALA A 126 4.64 -21.79 6.22
N ALA A 127 5.81 -21.17 6.22
CA ALA A 127 6.16 -20.12 7.18
C ALA A 127 6.07 -18.74 6.53
N PHE A 128 5.63 -17.75 7.31
CA PHE A 128 5.69 -16.34 6.93
C PHE A 128 6.33 -15.49 8.02
N GLU A 129 6.81 -14.32 7.62
CA GLU A 129 7.34 -13.29 8.50
C GLU A 129 6.80 -11.94 8.05
N LEU A 130 6.26 -11.18 8.98
CA LEU A 130 5.81 -9.81 8.78
C LEU A 130 6.80 -8.86 9.45
N ASP A 131 7.40 -7.98 8.66
CA ASP A 131 8.19 -6.87 9.19
C ASP A 131 7.25 -5.77 9.65
N ILE A 132 7.31 -5.42 10.91
CA ILE A 132 6.44 -4.41 11.50
C ILE A 132 7.29 -3.23 11.96
N VAL A 133 6.85 -2.03 11.60
CA VAL A 133 7.51 -0.78 11.97
C VAL A 133 6.60 0.07 12.83
N GLY A 134 7.21 0.78 13.78
CA GLY A 134 6.49 1.68 14.66
C GLY A 134 5.95 2.92 13.94
N PRO A 135 5.06 3.68 14.59
CA PRO A 135 4.45 4.89 14.05
C PRO A 135 5.49 6.00 13.78
N GLU A 136 6.69 5.91 14.37
CA GLU A 136 7.80 6.84 14.17
C GLU A 136 8.29 6.86 12.71
N THR A 137 8.05 5.78 11.96
CA THR A 137 8.38 5.70 10.53
C THR A 137 7.73 6.83 9.73
N VAL A 138 6.56 7.31 10.17
CA VAL A 138 5.89 8.45 9.53
C VAL A 138 6.69 9.74 9.72
N LEU A 139 7.39 9.88 10.85
CA LEU A 139 8.22 11.05 11.16
C LEU A 139 9.55 11.04 10.37
N ASN A 140 10.03 9.86 9.99
CA ASN A 140 11.25 9.68 9.19
C ASN A 140 11.03 9.88 7.69
N ARG A 141 9.82 10.21 7.28
CA ARG A 141 9.51 10.45 5.87
C ARG A 141 10.06 11.79 5.43
N GLU A 142 10.82 11.80 4.34
CA GLU A 142 11.26 13.06 3.71
C GLU A 142 10.04 13.91 3.35
N ILE A 143 9.98 15.11 3.92
CA ILE A 143 8.94 16.09 3.66
C ILE A 143 9.54 17.15 2.76
N GLY A 144 9.04 17.23 1.54
CA GLY A 144 9.51 18.24 0.59
C GLY A 144 8.98 17.97 -0.82
N ARG A 145 9.18 18.97 -1.69
CA ARG A 145 8.85 18.86 -3.09
C ARG A 145 10.03 19.32 -3.92
N VAL A 146 10.34 18.56 -4.95
CA VAL A 146 11.33 18.97 -5.93
C VAL A 146 10.66 19.87 -6.96
N TYR A 147 11.27 21.02 -7.27
CA TYR A 147 10.84 21.86 -8.36
C TYR A 147 11.20 21.18 -9.67
N ALA A 148 10.18 20.72 -10.39
CA ALA A 148 10.32 20.06 -11.69
C ALA A 148 9.33 20.63 -12.69
N ARG A 149 9.61 20.52 -13.97
CA ARG A 149 8.68 20.92 -15.04
C ARG A 149 7.43 20.06 -15.05
N THR A 150 7.55 18.81 -14.65
CA THR A 150 6.47 17.82 -14.60
C THR A 150 5.67 17.93 -13.32
N CYS A 151 4.40 17.55 -13.39
CA CYS A 151 3.51 17.48 -12.23
C CYS A 151 3.88 16.31 -11.32
N ASP A 152 3.98 16.53 -10.02
CA ASP A 152 4.27 15.52 -9.00
C ASP A 152 3.01 14.88 -8.37
N ALA A 153 1.81 15.40 -8.69
CA ALA A 153 0.56 14.85 -8.20
C ALA A 153 0.20 13.52 -8.89
N VAL A 154 -0.45 12.61 -8.18
CA VAL A 154 -1.07 11.42 -8.78
C VAL A 154 -2.37 11.82 -9.45
N LEU A 155 -2.67 11.27 -10.62
CA LEU A 155 -3.91 11.59 -11.32
C LEU A 155 -5.12 11.21 -10.47
N GLY A 156 -5.99 12.18 -10.18
CA GLY A 156 -7.19 12.00 -9.37
C GLY A 156 -6.98 12.10 -7.86
N ASP A 157 -5.77 12.39 -7.37
CA ASP A 157 -5.54 12.64 -5.94
C ASP A 157 -6.12 14.00 -5.48
N LEU A 158 -6.07 14.25 -4.18
CA LEU A 158 -6.56 15.50 -3.56
C LEU A 158 -5.87 16.75 -4.10
N ARG A 159 -4.66 16.63 -4.65
CA ARG A 159 -3.90 17.74 -5.23
C ARG A 159 -4.24 17.94 -6.70
N CYS A 160 -4.40 16.85 -7.46
CA CYS A 160 -4.76 16.86 -8.87
C CYS A 160 -6.23 17.23 -9.09
N LYS A 161 -7.15 16.67 -8.28
CA LYS A 161 -8.60 16.90 -8.32
C LYS A 161 -9.30 16.52 -9.64
N VAL A 162 -8.65 15.79 -10.53
CA VAL A 162 -9.31 15.24 -11.71
C VAL A 162 -10.27 14.14 -11.28
N ASP A 163 -11.56 14.29 -11.60
CA ASP A 163 -12.55 13.27 -11.30
C ASP A 163 -12.40 12.07 -12.26
N LEU A 164 -11.89 10.95 -11.78
CA LEU A 164 -11.74 9.72 -12.55
C LEU A 164 -13.06 8.99 -12.80
N ALA A 165 -14.12 9.29 -12.05
CA ALA A 165 -15.44 8.73 -12.27
C ALA A 165 -16.19 9.40 -13.44
N ALA A 166 -15.72 10.58 -13.90
CA ALA A 166 -16.30 11.26 -15.04
C ALA A 166 -16.24 10.38 -16.31
N SER A 167 -17.26 10.53 -17.14
CA SER A 167 -17.41 9.76 -18.37
C SER A 167 -16.14 9.79 -19.23
N GLY A 168 -15.72 8.63 -19.67
CA GLY A 168 -14.54 8.48 -20.53
C GLY A 168 -13.20 8.34 -19.83
N ARG A 169 -13.12 8.57 -18.52
CA ARG A 169 -11.86 8.52 -17.76
C ARG A 169 -11.55 7.17 -17.15
N THR A 170 -12.55 6.35 -16.96
CA THR A 170 -12.41 4.96 -16.54
C THR A 170 -13.19 4.05 -17.49
N SER A 171 -12.69 2.86 -17.75
CA SER A 171 -13.36 1.84 -18.53
C SER A 171 -13.30 0.52 -17.80
N GLN A 172 -14.42 -0.19 -17.77
CA GLN A 172 -14.48 -1.57 -17.30
C GLN A 172 -14.30 -2.51 -18.50
N ALA A 173 -13.64 -3.62 -18.26
CA ALA A 173 -13.42 -4.65 -19.27
C ALA A 173 -13.31 -6.02 -18.59
N ILE A 174 -13.35 -7.07 -19.40
CA ILE A 174 -13.17 -8.45 -18.98
C ILE A 174 -11.86 -8.96 -19.59
N ILE A 175 -11.08 -9.70 -18.82
CA ILE A 175 -9.86 -10.32 -19.30
C ILE A 175 -10.22 -11.42 -20.29
N ALA A 176 -9.75 -11.28 -21.53
CA ALA A 176 -9.91 -12.30 -22.55
C ALA A 176 -8.88 -13.42 -22.40
N SER A 177 -7.61 -13.05 -22.15
CA SER A 177 -6.52 -14.00 -21.89
C SER A 177 -5.38 -13.34 -21.11
N VAL A 178 -4.62 -14.15 -20.39
CA VAL A 178 -3.36 -13.74 -19.74
C VAL A 178 -2.21 -14.29 -20.56
N VAL A 179 -1.34 -13.41 -21.04
CA VAL A 179 -0.23 -13.77 -21.94
C VAL A 179 1.05 -14.06 -21.16
N SER A 180 1.30 -13.27 -20.11
CA SER A 180 2.44 -13.43 -19.22
C SER A 180 2.11 -12.89 -17.82
N ASP A 181 3.09 -12.95 -16.91
CA ASP A 181 3.00 -12.38 -15.57
C ASP A 181 2.79 -10.85 -15.52
N ARG A 182 3.00 -10.15 -16.66
CA ARG A 182 2.84 -8.68 -16.80
C ARG A 182 1.99 -8.26 -17.97
N ARG A 183 1.39 -9.21 -18.70
CA ARG A 183 0.67 -8.91 -19.92
C ARG A 183 -0.65 -9.66 -19.96
N LEU A 184 -1.73 -8.92 -20.17
CA LEU A 184 -3.07 -9.44 -20.38
C LEU A 184 -3.71 -8.85 -21.64
N THR A 185 -4.75 -9.51 -22.10
CA THR A 185 -5.50 -9.14 -23.28
C THR A 185 -6.94 -8.88 -22.92
N ILE A 186 -7.53 -7.81 -23.46
CA ILE A 186 -8.95 -7.48 -23.36
C ILE A 186 -9.55 -7.19 -24.73
N ALA A 187 -10.86 -7.29 -24.85
CA ALA A 187 -11.56 -6.71 -26.00
C ALA A 187 -11.38 -5.18 -25.97
N ALA A 188 -11.17 -4.60 -27.14
CA ALA A 188 -11.00 -3.15 -27.26
C ALA A 188 -12.28 -2.43 -26.78
N PRO A 189 -12.22 -1.55 -25.77
CA PRO A 189 -13.40 -0.83 -25.29
C PRO A 189 -13.91 0.12 -26.38
N THR A 190 -15.22 0.08 -26.65
CA THR A 190 -15.86 0.85 -27.71
C THR A 190 -15.68 2.36 -27.51
N GLY A 191 -15.25 3.06 -28.54
CA GLY A 191 -15.08 4.51 -28.52
C GLY A 191 -13.93 5.03 -27.65
N LYS A 192 -13.00 4.17 -27.24
CA LYS A 192 -11.81 4.54 -26.46
C LYS A 192 -10.55 4.43 -27.29
N ASN A 193 -9.58 5.29 -26.98
CA ASN A 193 -8.26 5.25 -27.57
C ASN A 193 -7.26 4.67 -26.57
N ALA A 194 -6.53 3.63 -26.94
CA ALA A 194 -5.56 2.97 -26.08
C ALA A 194 -4.48 3.91 -25.53
N ARG A 195 -4.06 4.90 -26.33
CA ARG A 195 -3.08 5.91 -25.90
C ARG A 195 -3.53 6.68 -24.67
N ASP A 196 -4.85 6.86 -24.51
CA ASP A 196 -5.40 7.59 -23.38
C ASP A 196 -5.25 6.85 -22.06
N PHE A 197 -5.12 5.54 -22.09
CA PHE A 197 -4.98 4.69 -20.92
C PHE A 197 -3.53 4.30 -20.63
N THR A 198 -2.59 4.56 -21.53
CA THR A 198 -1.17 4.39 -21.27
C THR A 198 -0.71 5.33 -20.15
N GLY A 199 0.04 4.82 -19.17
CA GLY A 199 0.37 5.54 -17.94
C GLY A 199 -0.79 5.70 -16.97
N GLY A 200 -1.92 5.00 -17.21
CA GLY A 200 -3.03 4.90 -16.29
C GLY A 200 -2.85 3.74 -15.30
N VAL A 201 -3.91 3.43 -14.57
CA VAL A 201 -3.92 2.36 -13.56
C VAL A 201 -4.87 1.26 -13.99
N LEU A 202 -4.40 0.03 -13.94
CA LEU A 202 -5.20 -1.18 -14.02
C LEU A 202 -5.55 -1.64 -12.62
N THR A 203 -6.82 -1.93 -12.37
CA THR A 203 -7.32 -2.52 -11.12
C THR A 203 -8.06 -3.80 -11.47
N ILE A 204 -7.70 -4.92 -10.83
CA ILE A 204 -8.44 -6.17 -10.95
C ILE A 204 -9.61 -6.10 -9.97
N VAL A 205 -10.83 -6.29 -10.48
CA VAL A 205 -12.07 -6.13 -9.71
C VAL A 205 -12.57 -7.47 -9.18
N SER A 206 -12.38 -8.55 -9.92
CA SER A 206 -12.82 -9.90 -9.53
C SER A 206 -11.70 -10.92 -9.66
N GLY A 207 -11.93 -12.12 -9.13
CA GLY A 207 -10.97 -13.22 -9.19
C GLY A 207 -9.94 -13.22 -8.05
N PRO A 208 -8.96 -14.15 -8.11
CA PRO A 208 -7.96 -14.35 -7.06
C PRO A 208 -7.11 -13.11 -6.78
N ALA A 209 -6.82 -12.31 -7.82
CA ALA A 209 -6.03 -11.08 -7.72
C ALA A 209 -6.90 -9.82 -7.49
N SER A 210 -8.14 -9.97 -7.03
CA SER A 210 -9.03 -8.82 -6.80
C SER A 210 -8.42 -7.78 -5.87
N SER A 211 -8.71 -6.50 -6.13
CA SER A 211 -8.15 -5.32 -5.45
C SER A 211 -6.69 -4.99 -5.78
N TRP A 212 -5.99 -5.82 -6.55
CA TRP A 212 -4.64 -5.48 -6.99
C TRP A 212 -4.65 -4.35 -8.02
N ARG A 213 -3.72 -3.41 -7.85
CA ARG A 213 -3.60 -2.22 -8.70
C ARG A 213 -2.17 -2.08 -9.17
N CYS A 214 -2.01 -1.70 -10.46
CA CYS A 214 -0.71 -1.47 -11.05
C CYS A 214 -0.79 -0.45 -12.18
N ASP A 215 0.33 0.24 -12.43
CA ASP A 215 0.43 1.18 -13.53
C ASP A 215 0.54 0.45 -14.88
N ILE A 216 -0.16 0.97 -15.87
CA ILE A 216 -0.13 0.51 -17.25
C ILE A 216 1.09 1.15 -17.93
N THR A 217 2.06 0.36 -18.33
CA THR A 217 3.27 0.84 -19.02
C THR A 217 3.01 1.15 -20.48
N CYS A 218 2.34 0.24 -21.17
CA CYS A 218 1.93 0.47 -22.56
C CYS A 218 0.72 -0.39 -22.92
N ILE A 219 -0.01 0.04 -23.93
CA ILE A 219 -1.11 -0.70 -24.54
C ILE A 219 -0.82 -0.84 -26.03
N GLU A 220 -0.64 -2.08 -26.48
CA GLU A 220 -0.57 -2.41 -27.89
C GLU A 220 -1.99 -2.69 -28.38
N ALA A 221 -2.54 -1.78 -29.17
CA ALA A 221 -3.92 -1.83 -29.60
C ALA A 221 -4.04 -2.28 -31.06
N SER A 222 -4.95 -3.22 -31.30
CA SER A 222 -5.55 -3.51 -32.59
C SER A 222 -7.00 -3.08 -32.63
N ALA A 223 -7.66 -3.19 -33.78
CA ALA A 223 -9.04 -2.77 -33.94
C ALA A 223 -10.03 -3.47 -32.96
N ALA A 224 -9.75 -4.69 -32.57
CA ALA A 224 -10.63 -5.52 -31.75
C ALA A 224 -10.06 -5.87 -30.37
N VAL A 225 -8.76 -5.73 -30.17
CA VAL A 225 -8.05 -6.30 -29.01
C VAL A 225 -6.99 -5.32 -28.51
N TRP A 226 -6.92 -5.18 -27.19
CA TRP A 226 -5.84 -4.46 -26.51
C TRP A 226 -4.99 -5.42 -25.71
N HIS A 227 -3.69 -5.36 -25.90
CA HIS A 227 -2.68 -6.01 -25.06
C HIS A 227 -2.14 -4.99 -24.07
N ILE A 228 -2.44 -5.20 -22.80
CA ILE A 228 -2.06 -4.29 -21.72
C ILE A 228 -0.82 -4.85 -21.03
N ASN A 229 0.24 -4.06 -20.97
CA ASN A 229 1.44 -4.36 -20.21
C ASN A 229 1.44 -3.51 -18.92
N VAL A 230 1.75 -4.16 -17.80
CA VAL A 230 1.79 -3.54 -16.46
C VAL A 230 3.22 -3.44 -15.93
N SER A 231 3.46 -2.51 -15.02
CA SER A 231 4.80 -2.21 -14.51
C SER A 231 5.33 -3.28 -13.55
N ARG A 232 4.45 -4.01 -12.87
CA ARG A 232 4.80 -5.09 -11.92
C ARG A 232 4.11 -6.40 -12.31
N PRO A 233 4.72 -7.56 -12.01
CA PRO A 233 4.09 -8.84 -12.25
C PRO A 233 2.81 -8.99 -11.41
N PHE A 234 1.86 -9.76 -11.94
CA PHE A 234 0.67 -10.13 -11.17
C PHE A 234 1.09 -11.03 -10.00
N PRO A 235 0.76 -10.69 -8.76
CA PRO A 235 1.12 -11.53 -7.60
C PRO A 235 0.41 -12.88 -7.63
N LEU A 236 -0.80 -12.88 -8.17
CA LEU A 236 -1.60 -14.06 -8.46
C LEU A 236 -2.05 -13.93 -9.91
N ALA A 237 -1.92 -15.00 -10.67
CA ALA A 237 -2.32 -15.01 -12.07
C ALA A 237 -3.84 -14.74 -12.17
N PRO A 238 -4.26 -13.63 -12.79
CA PRO A 238 -5.67 -13.42 -13.07
C PRO A 238 -6.14 -14.44 -14.09
N THR A 239 -7.43 -14.70 -14.16
CA THR A 239 -8.01 -15.67 -15.07
C THR A 239 -8.83 -14.99 -16.18
N SER A 240 -8.98 -15.69 -17.30
CA SER A 240 -9.94 -15.27 -18.33
C SER A 240 -11.34 -15.21 -17.72
N GLY A 241 -12.06 -14.12 -17.96
CA GLY A 241 -13.36 -13.85 -17.37
C GLY A 241 -13.34 -12.90 -16.18
N ASP A 242 -12.17 -12.65 -15.56
CA ASP A 242 -12.06 -11.69 -14.48
C ASP A 242 -12.34 -10.26 -14.97
N ALA A 243 -13.07 -9.50 -14.14
CA ALA A 243 -13.37 -8.10 -14.41
C ALA A 243 -12.20 -7.21 -14.00
N ILE A 244 -11.90 -6.22 -14.84
CA ILE A 244 -10.91 -5.19 -14.57
C ILE A 244 -11.50 -3.80 -14.79
N ALA A 245 -10.91 -2.81 -14.12
CA ALA A 245 -11.10 -1.40 -14.39
C ALA A 245 -9.77 -0.78 -14.80
N ILE A 246 -9.78 -0.02 -15.88
CA ILE A 246 -8.62 0.74 -16.35
C ILE A 246 -8.94 2.23 -16.32
N SER A 247 -8.06 3.04 -15.77
CA SER A 247 -8.17 4.49 -15.77
C SER A 247 -7.26 5.10 -16.82
N VAL A 248 -7.60 6.29 -17.28
CA VAL A 248 -6.75 7.07 -18.17
C VAL A 248 -5.41 7.39 -17.54
N GLY A 249 -4.38 7.54 -18.35
CA GLY A 249 -3.05 7.95 -17.94
C GLY A 249 -2.84 9.47 -18.00
N CYS A 250 -1.75 9.92 -17.38
CA CYS A 250 -1.30 11.30 -17.41
C CYS A 250 0.23 11.32 -17.58
N ASP A 251 0.70 12.03 -18.61
CA ASP A 251 2.13 12.21 -18.90
C ASP A 251 2.81 13.26 -18.01
N LYS A 252 2.08 13.81 -17.05
CA LYS A 252 2.54 14.86 -16.13
C LYS A 252 2.94 16.19 -16.79
N ALA A 253 2.62 16.37 -18.07
CA ALA A 253 2.88 17.60 -18.80
C ALA A 253 1.75 18.62 -18.60
N PHE A 254 2.11 19.91 -18.53
CA PHE A 254 1.13 21.00 -18.39
C PHE A 254 0.15 21.08 -19.57
N ALA A 255 0.66 20.90 -20.79
CA ALA A 255 -0.17 20.94 -21.99
C ALA A 255 -1.28 19.89 -21.96
N THR A 256 -0.96 18.66 -21.58
CA THR A 256 -1.94 17.58 -21.42
C THR A 256 -2.91 17.86 -20.28
N CYS A 257 -2.42 18.37 -19.16
CA CYS A 257 -3.26 18.73 -18.01
C CYS A 257 -4.30 19.81 -18.39
N ALA A 258 -3.88 20.85 -19.12
CA ALA A 258 -4.76 21.93 -19.54
C ALA A 258 -5.72 21.49 -20.65
N ALA A 259 -5.22 20.85 -21.71
CA ALA A 259 -6.02 20.55 -22.90
C ALA A 259 -6.96 19.34 -22.67
N ARG A 260 -6.45 18.25 -22.07
CA ARG A 260 -7.22 17.00 -21.94
C ARG A 260 -8.10 16.96 -20.71
N PHE A 261 -7.59 17.47 -19.58
CA PHE A 261 -8.30 17.41 -18.29
C PHE A 261 -8.96 18.74 -17.90
N ALA A 262 -8.71 19.83 -18.63
CA ALA A 262 -9.13 21.20 -18.28
C ALA A 262 -8.73 21.57 -16.84
N ASN A 263 -7.57 21.08 -16.38
CA ASN A 263 -7.16 21.10 -14.97
C ASN A 263 -5.85 21.88 -14.72
N GLY A 264 -5.50 22.83 -15.59
CA GLY A 264 -4.27 23.61 -15.49
C GLY A 264 -4.09 24.33 -14.15
N LEU A 265 -5.18 24.75 -13.50
CA LEU A 265 -5.14 25.41 -12.17
C LEU A 265 -4.63 24.51 -11.04
N ASN A 266 -4.82 23.19 -11.17
CA ASN A 266 -4.35 22.21 -10.18
C ASN A 266 -3.04 21.54 -10.60
N PHE A 267 -2.39 22.03 -11.66
CA PHE A 267 -1.09 21.54 -12.08
C PHE A 267 -0.04 21.82 -10.99
N ARG A 268 0.75 20.80 -10.64
CA ARG A 268 1.70 20.85 -9.52
C ARG A 268 3.17 20.82 -9.97
N GLY A 269 3.43 21.05 -11.23
CA GLY A 269 4.78 21.29 -11.78
C GLY A 269 5.03 22.77 -12.05
N GLN A 270 6.23 23.07 -12.53
CA GLN A 270 6.69 24.40 -12.90
C GLN A 270 7.04 24.40 -14.41
N PRO A 271 6.08 24.56 -15.32
CA PRO A 271 6.28 24.36 -16.75
C PRO A 271 7.27 25.37 -17.36
N THR A 272 7.43 26.52 -16.72
CA THR A 272 8.34 27.61 -17.15
C THR A 272 9.73 27.51 -16.55
N LEU A 273 10.04 26.45 -15.77
CA LEU A 273 11.37 26.27 -15.19
C LEU A 273 12.43 26.20 -16.30
N PRO A 274 13.52 26.98 -16.24
CA PRO A 274 14.61 26.92 -17.20
C PRO A 274 15.20 25.51 -17.30
N GLY A 275 15.69 25.12 -18.46
CA GLY A 275 16.45 23.87 -18.63
C GLY A 275 17.87 24.01 -18.09
N ASP A 276 18.54 22.86 -17.94
CA ASP A 276 19.92 22.80 -17.42
C ASP A 276 20.87 23.61 -18.30
N ASP A 277 20.65 23.67 -19.61
CA ASP A 277 21.38 24.47 -20.56
C ASP A 277 21.33 25.98 -20.27
N VAL A 278 20.21 26.47 -19.73
CA VAL A 278 20.05 27.88 -19.31
C VAL A 278 20.59 28.11 -17.91
N ALA A 279 20.47 27.11 -17.01
CA ALA A 279 20.99 27.19 -15.64
C ALA A 279 22.54 27.22 -15.61
N PHE A 280 23.20 26.51 -16.54
CA PHE A 280 24.66 26.49 -16.71
C PHE A 280 25.19 27.54 -17.69
N GLY A 281 24.31 28.20 -18.44
CA GLY A 281 24.65 29.33 -19.30
C GLY A 281 25.07 30.54 -18.46
N GLY A 282 26.38 30.81 -18.41
CA GLY A 282 26.87 31.98 -17.69
C GLY A 282 26.37 33.31 -18.30
N PRO A 283 26.54 34.42 -17.60
CA PRO A 283 26.07 35.75 -18.03
C PRO A 283 26.68 36.26 -19.34
N ALA A 284 27.67 35.56 -19.92
CA ALA A 284 28.32 35.91 -21.18
C ALA A 284 27.58 35.39 -22.43
N MET A 285 26.52 34.64 -22.30
CA MET A 285 25.68 34.26 -23.47
C MET A 285 24.84 35.44 -23.90
N THR A 286 25.00 35.85 -25.14
CA THR A 286 24.17 36.87 -25.84
C THR A 286 22.69 36.52 -25.70
N GLY A 287 21.95 37.31 -24.95
CA GLY A 287 20.53 37.09 -24.67
C GLY A 287 20.18 36.79 -23.22
N ASN A 288 21.15 36.75 -22.34
CA ASN A 288 20.94 36.54 -20.89
C ASN A 288 21.09 37.89 -20.14
N ASP A 289 20.53 38.92 -20.68
CA ASP A 289 20.60 40.32 -20.22
C ASP A 289 19.48 40.68 -19.22
N GLY A 290 18.70 39.69 -18.77
CA GLY A 290 17.56 39.93 -17.89
C GLY A 290 16.32 40.50 -18.56
N GLY A 291 16.33 40.65 -19.89
CA GLY A 291 15.18 41.07 -20.66
C GLY A 291 14.02 40.06 -20.68
N LYS A 292 12.79 40.53 -20.81
CA LYS A 292 11.64 39.65 -21.04
C LYS A 292 11.82 38.91 -22.39
N ARG A 293 11.78 37.60 -22.35
CA ARG A 293 11.65 36.74 -23.51
C ARG A 293 10.19 36.62 -23.94
#